data_dfbf49d0b51eed22a5390607c7b48b45
#
_entry.id   dfbf49d0b51eed22a5390607c7b48b45
#
_cell.length_a   1.000
_cell.length_b   1.000
_cell.length_c   1.000
_cell.angle_alpha   90.00
_cell.angle_beta   90.00
_cell.angle_gamma   90.00
#
_symmetry.space_group_name_H-M   'P 1'
#
loop_
_entity.id
_entity.type
_entity.pdbx_description
1 polymer ?
#
loop_
_entity_poly.entity_id
_entity_poly.type
_entity_poly.pdbx_seq_one_letter_code
_entity_poly.pdbx_strand_id
1 'polypeptide(L)'
;MKTVLQLLKIFAVVYILICILLYFIQEKLIFYPEKLADDHVFVFDQPFEEIRLKATDHTALSGVLFTTSNARGLIFYLHGNAGSVQSWGQVAGIYTAMQYDVFMPDYRGYGKSGGNITSEKQFYDDVQLAYDSLKKRYNEQNIIIAGYSIGTGAAAKLASANKPRLIILHAPYYSLTDMLHHRFRILPAFILKYKFETNKMLPACSMPVVIFHGDRDEVIYYGSSLRLQQLFKPADTLVTLHGQGHNGISDNQEYVTSLQKILQAPVQ
;
A
#
# COMPACT_ATOMS: atom_id res chain seq x y z
N MET A 1 -44.90 -13.29 21.89
CA MET A 1 -44.70 -11.98 21.22
C MET A 1 -43.83 -11.01 22.04
N LYS A 2 -44.14 -10.70 23.31
CA LYS A 2 -43.31 -9.81 24.18
C LYS A 2 -41.86 -10.28 24.35
N THR A 3 -41.64 -11.57 24.57
CA THR A 3 -40.31 -12.19 24.77
C THR A 3 -39.45 -12.08 23.47
N VAL A 4 -40.02 -12.33 22.29
CA VAL A 4 -39.34 -12.20 21.00
C VAL A 4 -38.91 -10.75 20.76
N LEU A 5 -39.79 -9.78 21.07
CA LEU A 5 -39.48 -8.37 20.95
C LEU A 5 -38.35 -7.93 21.91
N GLN A 6 -38.31 -8.47 23.09
CA GLN A 6 -37.21 -8.22 24.05
C GLN A 6 -35.89 -8.79 23.55
N LEU A 7 -35.87 -10.02 23.03
CA LEU A 7 -34.68 -10.63 22.45
C LEU A 7 -34.16 -9.83 21.23
N LEU A 8 -35.04 -9.35 20.35
CA LEU A 8 -34.67 -8.49 19.22
C LEU A 8 -34.06 -7.16 19.68
N LYS A 9 -34.60 -6.54 20.73
CA LYS A 9 -34.01 -5.32 21.33
C LYS A 9 -32.63 -5.56 21.89
N ILE A 10 -32.44 -6.64 22.63
CA ILE A 10 -31.13 -7.01 23.19
C ILE A 10 -30.13 -7.22 22.04
N PHE A 11 -30.52 -7.98 21.00
CA PHE A 11 -29.67 -8.21 19.83
C PHE A 11 -29.28 -6.89 19.13
N ALA A 12 -30.23 -6.00 18.93
CA ALA A 12 -29.97 -4.69 18.33
C ALA A 12 -28.99 -3.85 19.15
N VAL A 13 -29.15 -3.81 20.47
CA VAL A 13 -28.24 -3.10 21.38
C VAL A 13 -26.82 -3.70 21.30
N VAL A 14 -26.70 -5.02 21.39
CA VAL A 14 -25.39 -5.70 21.30
C VAL A 14 -24.73 -5.40 19.94
N TYR A 15 -25.48 -5.48 18.85
CA TYR A 15 -24.97 -5.16 17.50
C TYR A 15 -24.46 -3.71 17.40
N ILE A 16 -25.21 -2.75 17.94
CA ILE A 16 -24.78 -1.33 17.97
C ILE A 16 -23.50 -1.18 18.80
N LEU A 17 -23.41 -1.82 19.96
CA LEU A 17 -22.21 -1.78 20.80
C LEU A 17 -20.99 -2.38 20.08
N ILE A 18 -21.16 -3.47 19.34
CA ILE A 18 -20.10 -4.06 18.50
C ILE A 18 -19.66 -3.07 17.42
N CYS A 19 -20.60 -2.43 16.70
CA CYS A 19 -20.27 -1.43 15.68
C CYS A 19 -19.50 -0.24 16.29
N ILE A 20 -19.91 0.25 17.46
CA ILE A 20 -19.23 1.32 18.18
C ILE A 20 -17.81 0.89 18.58
N LEU A 21 -17.65 -0.31 19.14
CA LEU A 21 -16.35 -0.85 19.51
C LEU A 21 -15.43 -0.94 18.29
N LEU A 22 -15.89 -1.54 17.19
CA LEU A 22 -15.13 -1.67 15.96
C LEU A 22 -14.72 -0.30 15.40
N TYR A 23 -15.60 0.70 15.47
CA TYR A 23 -15.29 2.06 15.04
C TYR A 23 -14.10 2.65 15.82
N PHE A 24 -14.00 2.41 17.12
CA PHE A 24 -12.92 2.97 17.95
C PHE A 24 -11.61 2.17 17.93
N ILE A 25 -11.66 0.88 17.61
CA ILE A 25 -10.44 0.03 17.62
C ILE A 25 -9.93 -0.30 16.22
N GLN A 26 -10.54 0.22 15.14
CA GLN A 26 -10.23 -0.22 13.78
C GLN A 26 -8.78 0.04 13.37
N GLU A 27 -8.13 1.09 13.90
CA GLU A 27 -6.71 1.32 13.64
C GLU A 27 -5.85 0.13 14.06
N LYS A 28 -6.15 -0.48 15.21
CA LYS A 28 -5.46 -1.69 15.70
C LYS A 28 -5.81 -2.95 14.92
N LEU A 29 -6.93 -2.95 14.20
CA LEU A 29 -7.37 -4.06 13.36
C LEU A 29 -6.87 -3.94 11.91
N ILE A 30 -6.57 -2.72 11.47
CA ILE A 30 -6.12 -2.43 10.12
C ILE A 30 -4.59 -2.33 10.07
N PHE A 31 -3.94 -1.71 11.05
CA PHE A 31 -2.51 -1.42 11.02
C PHE A 31 -1.75 -2.23 12.07
N TYR A 32 -0.68 -2.92 11.64
CA TYR A 32 0.15 -3.80 12.47
C TYR A 32 1.62 -3.35 12.45
N PRO A 33 1.92 -2.15 13.00
CA PRO A 33 3.27 -1.62 12.96
C PRO A 33 4.25 -2.42 13.83
N GLU A 34 5.43 -2.67 13.29
CA GLU A 34 6.63 -2.98 14.07
C GLU A 34 7.31 -1.65 14.42
N LYS A 35 7.33 -1.31 15.71
CA LYS A 35 8.01 -0.10 16.18
C LYS A 35 9.46 -0.38 16.44
N LEU A 36 10.35 0.44 15.89
CA LEU A 36 11.79 0.39 16.12
C LEU A 36 12.24 1.56 17.02
N ALA A 37 13.28 1.35 17.79
CA ALA A 37 13.93 2.40 18.56
C ALA A 37 14.61 3.43 17.61
N ASP A 38 14.75 4.67 18.04
CA ASP A 38 15.35 5.73 17.20
C ASP A 38 16.82 5.46 16.88
N ASP A 39 17.53 4.75 17.77
CA ASP A 39 18.92 4.32 17.65
C ASP A 39 19.09 2.96 16.96
N HIS A 40 18.00 2.34 16.52
CA HIS A 40 18.05 1.09 15.76
C HIS A 40 18.97 1.26 14.55
N VAL A 41 19.91 0.34 14.37
CA VAL A 41 20.80 0.30 13.19
C VAL A 41 20.24 -0.66 12.19
N PHE A 42 19.84 -0.14 11.02
CA PHE A 42 19.42 -0.99 9.91
C PHE A 42 20.59 -1.81 9.37
N VAL A 43 20.28 -3.03 8.95
CA VAL A 43 21.24 -3.93 8.29
C VAL A 43 20.63 -4.44 7.00
N PHE A 44 21.20 -4.03 5.85
CA PHE A 44 20.79 -4.45 4.52
C PHE A 44 22.02 -4.75 3.66
N ASP A 45 21.86 -5.61 2.66
CA ASP A 45 22.94 -5.95 1.73
C ASP A 45 23.26 -4.83 0.72
N GLN A 46 22.24 -4.01 0.39
CA GLN A 46 22.37 -2.89 -0.54
C GLN A 46 22.86 -1.64 0.19
N PRO A 47 23.62 -0.75 -0.48
CA PRO A 47 23.89 0.59 0.03
C PRO A 47 22.58 1.35 0.27
N PHE A 48 22.49 2.04 1.40
CA PHE A 48 21.29 2.78 1.77
C PHE A 48 21.61 4.04 2.57
N GLU A 49 20.64 4.96 2.61
CA GLU A 49 20.62 6.11 3.52
C GLU A 49 19.27 6.22 4.23
N GLU A 50 19.30 6.59 5.50
CA GLU A 50 18.07 6.91 6.24
C GLU A 50 17.63 8.34 5.90
N ILE A 51 16.36 8.50 5.53
CA ILE A 51 15.77 9.81 5.28
C ILE A 51 14.79 10.13 6.40
N ARG A 52 14.99 11.28 7.05
CA ARG A 52 14.10 11.84 8.07
C ARG A 52 13.31 13.00 7.47
N LEU A 53 12.01 12.98 7.65
CA LEU A 53 11.08 13.99 7.21
C LEU A 53 10.30 14.53 8.41
N LYS A 54 9.76 15.72 8.29
CA LYS A 54 8.94 16.33 9.32
C LYS A 54 7.57 16.65 8.74
N ALA A 55 6.53 15.99 9.24
CA ALA A 55 5.16 16.26 8.86
C ALA A 55 4.69 17.64 9.32
N THR A 56 3.57 18.13 8.80
CA THR A 56 3.03 19.46 9.11
C THR A 56 2.71 19.66 10.59
N ASP A 57 2.36 18.57 11.30
CA ASP A 57 2.13 18.55 12.75
C ASP A 57 3.41 18.28 13.57
N HIS A 58 4.57 18.44 12.92
CA HIS A 58 5.89 18.22 13.49
C HIS A 58 6.25 16.76 13.83
N THR A 59 5.41 15.79 13.50
CA THR A 59 5.74 14.37 13.66
C THR A 59 6.94 14.02 12.78
N ALA A 60 7.95 13.35 13.36
CA ALA A 60 9.07 12.82 12.62
C ALA A 60 8.64 11.58 11.82
N LEU A 61 8.88 11.57 10.52
CA LEU A 61 8.70 10.44 9.64
C LEU A 61 10.06 9.91 9.19
N SER A 62 10.16 8.62 9.00
CA SER A 62 11.39 7.94 8.60
C SER A 62 11.16 7.13 7.34
N GLY A 63 12.20 6.93 6.56
CA GLY A 63 12.23 6.01 5.45
C GLY A 63 13.67 5.66 5.10
N VAL A 64 13.85 4.69 4.25
CA VAL A 64 15.16 4.25 3.76
C VAL A 64 15.20 4.37 2.25
N LEU A 65 16.24 4.99 1.74
CA LEU A 65 16.57 5.04 0.33
C LEU A 65 17.72 4.07 0.06
N PHE A 66 17.42 2.99 -0.63
CA PHE A 66 18.39 2.04 -1.17
C PHE A 66 18.91 2.58 -2.51
N THR A 67 20.21 2.56 -2.70
CA THR A 67 20.85 3.13 -3.88
C THR A 67 21.60 2.09 -4.69
N THR A 68 21.68 2.30 -6.01
CA THR A 68 22.49 1.50 -6.91
C THR A 68 23.33 2.38 -7.83
N SER A 69 24.42 1.85 -8.37
CA SER A 69 25.21 2.55 -9.36
C SER A 69 24.42 2.75 -10.66
N ASN A 70 24.47 3.97 -11.22
CA ASN A 70 23.81 4.31 -12.47
C ASN A 70 22.29 4.06 -12.47
N ALA A 71 21.61 4.49 -11.41
CA ALA A 71 20.17 4.33 -11.29
C ALA A 71 19.43 4.98 -12.47
N ARG A 72 18.50 4.23 -13.09
CA ARG A 72 17.62 4.67 -14.17
C ARG A 72 16.45 5.50 -13.68
N GLY A 73 16.17 5.47 -12.38
CA GLY A 73 15.06 6.14 -11.72
C GLY A 73 14.85 5.64 -10.31
N LEU A 74 13.69 5.94 -9.76
CA LEU A 74 13.31 5.62 -8.39
C LEU A 74 12.06 4.73 -8.36
N ILE A 75 12.07 3.68 -7.57
CA ILE A 75 10.86 2.99 -7.10
C ILE A 75 10.45 3.61 -5.76
N PHE A 76 9.34 4.30 -5.73
CA PHE A 76 8.72 4.76 -4.49
C PHE A 76 7.80 3.65 -3.98
N TYR A 77 8.31 2.86 -3.02
CA TYR A 77 7.69 1.61 -2.60
C TYR A 77 6.89 1.78 -1.31
N LEU A 78 5.59 1.59 -1.38
CA LEU A 78 4.65 1.62 -0.26
C LEU A 78 4.38 0.20 0.22
N HIS A 79 5.00 -0.15 1.33
CA HIS A 79 5.02 -1.52 1.86
C HIS A 79 3.64 -2.01 2.36
N GLY A 80 3.54 -3.30 2.63
CA GLY A 80 2.34 -3.93 3.17
C GLY A 80 2.10 -3.60 4.64
N ASN A 81 1.04 -4.17 5.20
CA ASN A 81 0.51 -3.77 6.49
C ASN A 81 1.41 -4.07 7.68
N ALA A 82 1.92 -5.29 7.79
CA ALA A 82 2.71 -5.70 8.96
C ALA A 82 4.20 -5.38 8.81
N GLY A 83 4.90 -5.17 9.93
CA GLY A 83 6.34 -4.97 9.97
C GLY A 83 6.77 -3.51 9.89
N SER A 84 7.93 -3.27 9.30
CA SER A 84 8.57 -1.97 9.10
C SER A 84 9.52 -2.08 7.90
N VAL A 85 10.20 -0.98 7.54
CA VAL A 85 11.24 -1.04 6.50
C VAL A 85 12.32 -2.07 6.83
N GLN A 86 12.58 -2.38 8.12
CA GLN A 86 13.54 -3.42 8.50
C GLN A 86 13.19 -4.79 7.89
N SER A 87 11.92 -5.16 7.89
CA SER A 87 11.46 -6.44 7.31
C SER A 87 11.18 -6.33 5.81
N TRP A 88 10.71 -5.19 5.34
CA TRP A 88 10.37 -4.98 3.92
C TRP A 88 11.57 -4.63 3.03
N GLY A 89 12.64 -4.08 3.60
CA GLY A 89 13.80 -3.57 2.85
C GLY A 89 14.48 -4.61 1.96
N GLN A 90 14.35 -5.91 2.26
CA GLN A 90 14.88 -6.98 1.40
C GLN A 90 14.32 -6.97 -0.02
N VAL A 91 13.09 -6.49 -0.20
CA VAL A 91 12.45 -6.33 -1.52
C VAL A 91 13.23 -5.37 -2.42
N ALA A 92 13.99 -4.43 -1.84
CA ALA A 92 14.78 -3.46 -2.60
C ALA A 92 15.81 -4.14 -3.52
N GLY A 93 16.34 -5.31 -3.12
CA GLY A 93 17.32 -6.06 -3.92
C GLY A 93 16.85 -6.41 -5.33
N ILE A 94 15.56 -6.67 -5.52
CA ILE A 94 15.00 -6.97 -6.84
C ILE A 94 15.10 -5.74 -7.77
N TYR A 95 14.76 -4.57 -7.26
CA TYR A 95 14.74 -3.34 -8.05
C TYR A 95 16.13 -2.75 -8.26
N THR A 96 17.02 -2.83 -7.25
CA THR A 96 18.40 -2.38 -7.37
C THR A 96 19.18 -3.23 -8.37
N ALA A 97 18.91 -4.53 -8.46
CA ALA A 97 19.44 -5.41 -9.52
C ALA A 97 18.96 -5.00 -10.93
N MET A 98 17.84 -4.31 -11.03
CA MET A 98 17.29 -3.73 -12.28
C MET A 98 17.70 -2.26 -12.49
N GLN A 99 18.68 -1.77 -11.73
CA GLN A 99 19.19 -0.39 -11.76
C GLN A 99 18.15 0.68 -11.42
N TYR A 100 17.32 0.44 -10.40
CA TYR A 100 16.46 1.45 -9.80
C TYR A 100 16.85 1.65 -8.33
N ASP A 101 16.96 2.89 -7.90
CA ASP A 101 16.94 3.22 -6.48
C ASP A 101 15.56 2.88 -5.90
N VAL A 102 15.49 2.59 -4.61
CA VAL A 102 14.22 2.26 -3.95
C VAL A 102 14.06 3.11 -2.69
N PHE A 103 13.05 3.94 -2.65
CA PHE A 103 12.68 4.61 -1.40
C PHE A 103 11.47 3.94 -0.77
N MET A 104 11.60 3.61 0.50
CA MET A 104 10.56 2.94 1.29
C MET A 104 10.31 3.76 2.56
N PRO A 105 9.18 4.49 2.67
CA PRO A 105 8.81 5.17 3.89
C PRO A 105 8.22 4.20 4.91
N ASP A 106 8.55 4.36 6.18
CA ASP A 106 7.75 3.83 7.28
C ASP A 106 6.56 4.76 7.56
N TYR A 107 5.35 4.21 7.58
CA TYR A 107 4.16 4.98 7.93
C TYR A 107 4.20 5.42 9.40
N ARG A 108 3.35 6.37 9.82
CA ARG A 108 3.25 6.75 11.23
C ARG A 108 3.06 5.54 12.13
N GLY A 109 3.88 5.47 13.20
CA GLY A 109 3.90 4.36 14.12
C GLY A 109 4.70 3.15 13.68
N TYR A 110 5.07 3.05 12.39
CA TYR A 110 5.95 2.01 11.85
C TYR A 110 7.42 2.39 11.96
N GLY A 111 8.28 1.39 12.13
CA GLY A 111 9.72 1.57 12.20
C GLY A 111 10.14 2.71 13.12
N LYS A 112 10.96 3.62 12.59
CA LYS A 112 11.39 4.82 13.32
C LYS A 112 10.46 6.02 13.15
N SER A 113 9.34 5.89 12.41
CA SER A 113 8.37 6.98 12.28
C SER A 113 7.59 7.21 13.56
N GLY A 114 7.44 8.47 13.97
CA GLY A 114 6.69 8.87 15.16
C GLY A 114 5.18 8.80 14.98
N GLY A 115 4.46 9.13 16.04
CA GLY A 115 2.99 9.26 16.04
C GLY A 115 2.24 7.96 15.78
N ASN A 116 0.99 8.10 15.37
CA ASN A 116 0.09 7.01 14.98
C ASN A 116 -0.77 7.45 13.81
N ILE A 117 -1.24 6.51 12.99
CA ILE A 117 -2.23 6.76 11.94
C ILE A 117 -3.59 7.01 12.63
N THR A 118 -4.19 8.17 12.37
CA THR A 118 -5.48 8.58 12.98
C THR A 118 -6.56 8.88 11.96
N SER A 119 -6.20 9.04 10.68
CA SER A 119 -7.16 9.23 9.58
C SER A 119 -6.55 8.85 8.24
N GLU A 120 -7.42 8.53 7.28
CA GLU A 120 -7.03 8.26 5.90
C GLU A 120 -6.33 9.48 5.26
N LYS A 121 -6.85 10.69 5.53
CA LYS A 121 -6.25 11.94 5.03
C LYS A 121 -4.82 12.12 5.54
N GLN A 122 -4.58 11.95 6.84
CA GLN A 122 -3.25 12.05 7.43
C GLN A 122 -2.27 11.06 6.80
N PHE A 123 -2.72 9.82 6.60
CA PHE A 123 -1.92 8.78 5.95
C PHE A 123 -1.50 9.18 4.53
N TYR A 124 -2.43 9.73 3.74
CA TYR A 124 -2.13 10.20 2.38
C TYR A 124 -1.24 11.45 2.37
N ASP A 125 -1.45 12.38 3.28
CA ASP A 125 -0.63 13.60 3.39
C ASP A 125 0.83 13.26 3.70
N ASP A 126 1.08 12.29 4.58
CA ASP A 126 2.43 11.83 4.92
C ASP A 126 3.11 11.15 3.73
N VAL A 127 2.39 10.32 3.00
CA VAL A 127 2.89 9.67 1.78
C VAL A 127 3.22 10.71 0.70
N GLN A 128 2.35 11.72 0.52
CA GLN A 128 2.60 12.82 -0.43
C GLN A 128 3.83 13.63 -0.02
N LEU A 129 3.97 13.97 1.26
CA LEU A 129 5.16 14.67 1.79
C LEU A 129 6.46 13.91 1.47
N ALA A 130 6.45 12.60 1.70
CA ALA A 130 7.60 11.75 1.41
C ALA A 130 7.90 11.74 -0.09
N TYR A 131 6.89 11.61 -0.93
CA TYR A 131 7.03 11.65 -2.38
C TYR A 131 7.57 13.01 -2.88
N ASP A 132 7.05 14.13 -2.37
CA ASP A 132 7.50 15.46 -2.74
C ASP A 132 8.96 15.72 -2.35
N SER A 133 9.44 15.11 -1.27
CA SER A 133 10.84 15.18 -0.90
C SER A 133 11.75 14.49 -1.91
N LEU A 134 11.32 13.35 -2.46
CA LEU A 134 12.08 12.59 -3.45
C LEU A 134 12.01 13.21 -4.87
N LYS A 135 10.93 13.94 -5.21
CA LYS A 135 10.86 14.71 -6.47
C LYS A 135 11.92 15.82 -6.56
N LYS A 136 12.51 16.24 -5.45
CA LYS A 136 13.65 17.17 -5.45
C LYS A 136 14.95 16.51 -5.89
N ARG A 137 15.04 15.18 -5.81
CA ARG A 137 16.23 14.38 -6.16
C ARG A 137 16.09 13.64 -7.49
N TYR A 138 14.87 13.29 -7.87
CA TYR A 138 14.55 12.48 -9.05
C TYR A 138 13.56 13.22 -9.95
N ASN A 139 13.78 13.16 -11.26
CA ASN A 139 12.75 13.60 -12.22
C ASN A 139 11.51 12.71 -12.06
N GLU A 140 10.34 13.30 -11.91
CA GLU A 140 9.09 12.58 -11.67
C GLU A 140 8.78 11.56 -12.77
N GLN A 141 9.16 11.84 -14.03
CA GLN A 141 9.02 10.92 -15.15
C GLN A 141 9.92 9.67 -15.04
N ASN A 142 10.86 9.65 -14.11
CA ASN A 142 11.68 8.49 -13.79
C ASN A 142 11.27 7.83 -12.46
N ILE A 143 10.20 8.32 -11.81
CA ILE A 143 9.67 7.70 -10.60
C ILE A 143 8.58 6.70 -10.98
N ILE A 144 8.65 5.53 -10.38
CA ILE A 144 7.62 4.49 -10.41
C ILE A 144 7.06 4.35 -9.01
N ILE A 145 5.75 4.45 -8.86
CA ILE A 145 5.10 4.20 -7.58
C ILE A 145 4.74 2.73 -7.52
N ALA A 146 5.21 2.04 -6.49
CA ALA A 146 4.85 0.65 -6.21
C ALA A 146 4.11 0.57 -4.88
N GLY A 147 3.05 -0.23 -4.80
CA GLY A 147 2.32 -0.48 -3.56
C GLY A 147 2.03 -1.95 -3.37
N TYR A 148 2.11 -2.43 -2.12
CA TYR A 148 1.81 -3.80 -1.76
C TYR A 148 0.66 -3.86 -0.75
N SER A 149 -0.38 -4.67 -1.01
CA SER A 149 -1.52 -4.87 -0.08
C SER A 149 -2.10 -3.53 0.38
N ILE A 150 -2.04 -3.20 1.67
CA ILE A 150 -2.53 -1.92 2.22
C ILE A 150 -1.90 -0.70 1.51
N GLY A 151 -0.63 -0.80 1.09
CA GLY A 151 0.09 0.26 0.38
C GLY A 151 -0.48 0.58 -1.00
N THR A 152 -1.28 -0.32 -1.60
CA THR A 152 -1.85 -0.12 -2.95
C THR A 152 -2.86 1.02 -3.01
N GLY A 153 -3.66 1.22 -1.95
CA GLY A 153 -4.57 2.37 -1.87
C GLY A 153 -3.84 3.70 -1.81
N ALA A 154 -2.75 3.75 -1.02
CA ALA A 154 -1.89 4.93 -0.97
C ALA A 154 -1.16 5.16 -2.31
N ALA A 155 -0.67 4.10 -2.96
CA ALA A 155 -0.05 4.17 -4.27
C ALA A 155 -1.01 4.73 -5.33
N ALA A 156 -2.24 4.23 -5.38
CA ALA A 156 -3.27 4.72 -6.30
C ALA A 156 -3.64 6.19 -6.01
N LYS A 157 -3.79 6.57 -4.73
CA LYS A 157 -4.05 7.95 -4.33
C LYS A 157 -2.92 8.88 -4.73
N LEU A 158 -1.68 8.49 -4.46
CA LEU A 158 -0.49 9.27 -4.82
C LEU A 158 -0.40 9.44 -6.34
N ALA A 159 -0.54 8.36 -7.11
CA ALA A 159 -0.49 8.39 -8.57
C ALA A 159 -1.62 9.22 -9.19
N SER A 160 -2.83 9.22 -8.61
CA SER A 160 -3.96 10.02 -9.10
C SER A 160 -3.75 11.53 -8.95
N ALA A 161 -2.85 11.97 -8.07
CA ALA A 161 -2.54 13.37 -7.80
C ALA A 161 -1.20 13.84 -8.40
N ASN A 162 -0.42 12.93 -8.98
CA ASN A 162 0.93 13.18 -9.48
C ASN A 162 1.12 12.58 -10.88
N LYS A 163 2.32 12.69 -11.46
CA LYS A 163 2.62 12.22 -12.82
C LYS A 163 3.86 11.32 -12.86
N PRO A 164 3.90 10.23 -12.06
CA PRO A 164 5.00 9.27 -12.15
C PRO A 164 5.00 8.57 -13.52
N ARG A 165 6.09 7.89 -13.82
CA ARG A 165 6.24 7.09 -15.05
C ARG A 165 5.22 5.94 -15.13
N LEU A 166 4.97 5.27 -14.01
CA LEU A 166 4.25 4.02 -13.93
C LEU A 166 3.73 3.83 -12.49
N ILE A 167 2.61 3.14 -12.33
CA ILE A 167 2.18 2.61 -11.04
C ILE A 167 2.13 1.07 -11.09
N ILE A 168 2.67 0.43 -10.05
CA ILE A 168 2.66 -1.03 -9.87
C ILE A 168 1.91 -1.36 -8.58
N LEU A 169 0.88 -2.17 -8.66
CA LEU A 169 0.07 -2.60 -7.53
C LEU A 169 0.19 -4.11 -7.31
N HIS A 170 0.67 -4.52 -6.14
CA HIS A 170 0.81 -5.91 -5.76
C HIS A 170 -0.33 -6.30 -4.82
N ALA A 171 -1.13 -7.29 -5.22
CA ALA A 171 -2.31 -7.75 -4.49
C ALA A 171 -3.23 -6.59 -4.03
N PRO A 172 -3.75 -5.75 -4.95
CA PRO A 172 -4.58 -4.61 -4.59
C PRO A 172 -6.00 -5.05 -4.20
N TYR A 173 -6.57 -4.34 -3.23
CA TYR A 173 -8.01 -4.39 -2.96
C TYR A 173 -8.77 -3.37 -3.82
N TYR A 174 -10.04 -3.66 -4.10
CA TYR A 174 -10.95 -2.73 -4.78
C TYR A 174 -11.26 -1.49 -3.91
N SER A 175 -11.60 -1.72 -2.65
CA SER A 175 -11.69 -0.76 -1.55
C SER A 175 -11.77 -1.50 -0.22
N LEU A 176 -11.44 -0.87 0.92
CA LEU A 176 -11.67 -1.53 2.21
C LEU A 176 -13.16 -1.72 2.53
N THR A 177 -14.04 -0.88 1.98
CA THR A 177 -15.49 -1.10 2.04
C THR A 177 -15.88 -2.41 1.35
N ASP A 178 -15.31 -2.68 0.19
CA ASP A 178 -15.54 -3.92 -0.56
C ASP A 178 -15.00 -5.13 0.21
N MET A 179 -13.80 -5.02 0.77
CA MET A 179 -13.21 -6.06 1.61
C MET A 179 -14.04 -6.35 2.85
N LEU A 180 -14.57 -5.30 3.50
CA LEU A 180 -15.47 -5.45 4.65
C LEU A 180 -16.71 -6.26 4.26
N HIS A 181 -17.39 -5.90 3.16
CA HIS A 181 -18.59 -6.59 2.70
C HIS A 181 -18.31 -8.02 2.21
N HIS A 182 -17.15 -8.26 1.62
CA HIS A 182 -16.74 -9.59 1.20
C HIS A 182 -16.56 -10.54 2.40
N ARG A 183 -15.97 -10.01 3.49
CA ARG A 183 -15.63 -10.81 4.68
C ARG A 183 -16.76 -10.81 5.73
N PHE A 184 -17.43 -9.67 5.91
CA PHE A 184 -18.41 -9.40 6.98
C PHE A 184 -19.65 -8.71 6.42
N ARG A 185 -20.53 -9.47 5.77
CA ARG A 185 -21.73 -8.95 5.08
C ARG A 185 -22.69 -8.15 5.96
N ILE A 186 -22.67 -8.40 7.27
CA ILE A 186 -23.60 -7.77 8.22
C ILE A 186 -23.07 -6.45 8.79
N LEU A 187 -21.78 -6.11 8.60
CA LEU A 187 -21.22 -4.86 9.10
C LEU A 187 -21.49 -3.71 8.12
N PRO A 188 -22.00 -2.56 8.61
CA PRO A 188 -22.33 -1.45 7.75
C PRO A 188 -21.06 -0.65 7.38
N ALA A 189 -20.97 -0.24 6.12
CA ALA A 189 -19.80 0.47 5.59
C ALA A 189 -19.49 1.80 6.28
N PHE A 190 -20.49 2.43 6.90
CA PHE A 190 -20.32 3.74 7.55
C PHE A 190 -19.45 3.69 8.81
N ILE A 191 -19.20 2.49 9.37
CA ILE A 191 -18.28 2.35 10.51
C ILE A 191 -16.81 2.49 10.10
N LEU A 192 -16.46 2.36 8.81
CA LEU A 192 -15.09 2.50 8.34
C LEU A 192 -14.66 3.97 8.29
N LYS A 193 -13.60 4.32 9.03
CA LYS A 193 -12.86 5.58 8.90
C LYS A 193 -11.93 5.55 7.67
N TYR A 194 -11.42 4.37 7.33
CA TYR A 194 -10.48 4.14 6.24
C TYR A 194 -11.18 3.38 5.13
N LYS A 195 -11.47 4.03 4.03
CA LYS A 195 -12.14 3.39 2.88
C LYS A 195 -11.15 2.93 1.83
N PHE A 196 -10.03 3.63 1.69
CA PHE A 196 -8.95 3.37 0.74
C PHE A 196 -9.50 2.95 -0.62
N GLU A 197 -10.21 3.85 -1.28
CA GLU A 197 -11.01 3.58 -2.47
C GLU A 197 -10.13 3.53 -3.74
N THR A 198 -9.33 2.46 -3.90
CA THR A 198 -8.45 2.23 -5.08
C THR A 198 -9.23 2.37 -6.38
N ASN A 199 -10.46 1.85 -6.42
CA ASN A 199 -11.35 1.91 -7.57
C ASN A 199 -11.72 3.33 -8.01
N LYS A 200 -11.75 4.28 -7.09
CA LYS A 200 -12.03 5.69 -7.42
C LYS A 200 -10.78 6.45 -7.85
N MET A 201 -9.60 6.02 -7.38
CA MET A 201 -8.33 6.66 -7.71
C MET A 201 -7.79 6.20 -9.07
N LEU A 202 -7.94 4.93 -9.39
CA LEU A 202 -7.37 4.33 -10.59
C LEU A 202 -7.77 5.05 -11.90
N PRO A 203 -9.04 5.43 -12.13
CA PRO A 203 -9.43 6.15 -13.34
C PRO A 203 -8.80 7.53 -13.50
N ALA A 204 -8.32 8.15 -12.41
CA ALA A 204 -7.64 9.44 -12.43
C ALA A 204 -6.12 9.31 -12.68
N CYS A 205 -5.57 8.10 -12.68
CA CYS A 205 -4.16 7.85 -13.00
C CYS A 205 -3.94 8.00 -14.50
N SER A 206 -3.14 8.98 -14.94
CA SER A 206 -2.84 9.21 -16.35
C SER A 206 -1.77 8.27 -16.91
N MET A 207 -0.84 7.80 -16.06
CA MET A 207 0.22 6.87 -16.41
C MET A 207 -0.31 5.42 -16.52
N PRO A 208 0.46 4.50 -17.16
CA PRO A 208 0.12 3.09 -17.16
C PRO A 208 0.00 2.51 -15.74
N VAL A 209 -0.90 1.54 -15.57
CA VAL A 209 -1.12 0.80 -14.34
C VAL A 209 -0.80 -0.66 -14.59
N VAL A 210 0.04 -1.25 -13.75
CA VAL A 210 0.30 -2.69 -13.74
C VAL A 210 -0.14 -3.28 -12.41
N ILE A 211 -1.00 -4.28 -12.47
CA ILE A 211 -1.41 -5.06 -11.30
C ILE A 211 -0.78 -6.44 -11.36
N PHE A 212 -0.13 -6.84 -10.27
CA PHE A 212 0.28 -8.23 -10.02
C PHE A 212 -0.58 -8.81 -8.90
N HIS A 213 -1.25 -9.93 -9.14
CA HIS A 213 -2.09 -10.55 -8.12
C HIS A 213 -2.09 -12.07 -8.24
N GLY A 214 -1.89 -12.75 -7.13
CA GLY A 214 -2.01 -14.21 -7.04
C GLY A 214 -3.47 -14.68 -7.10
N ASP A 215 -3.75 -15.71 -7.90
CA ASP A 215 -5.11 -16.23 -8.03
C ASP A 215 -5.56 -17.08 -6.84
N ARG A 216 -4.62 -17.38 -5.89
CA ARG A 216 -4.88 -18.07 -4.62
C ARG A 216 -4.65 -17.16 -3.40
N ASP A 217 -4.78 -15.84 -3.59
CA ASP A 217 -4.64 -14.89 -2.48
C ASP A 217 -5.78 -15.06 -1.47
N GLU A 218 -5.43 -15.47 -0.26
CA GLU A 218 -6.35 -15.73 0.85
C GLU A 218 -6.62 -14.50 1.73
N VAL A 219 -5.87 -13.41 1.54
CA VAL A 219 -6.01 -12.14 2.28
C VAL A 219 -6.84 -11.14 1.50
N ILE A 220 -6.39 -10.80 0.29
CA ILE A 220 -7.10 -9.93 -0.65
C ILE A 220 -7.62 -10.82 -1.79
N TYR A 221 -8.92 -11.09 -1.82
CA TYR A 221 -9.47 -11.98 -2.83
C TYR A 221 -9.21 -11.47 -4.25
N TYR A 222 -8.79 -12.36 -5.14
CA TYR A 222 -8.37 -12.06 -6.52
C TYR A 222 -9.45 -11.29 -7.33
N GLY A 223 -10.73 -11.50 -7.01
CA GLY A 223 -11.85 -10.77 -7.60
C GLY A 223 -11.75 -9.24 -7.44
N SER A 224 -11.00 -8.74 -6.45
CA SER A 224 -10.68 -7.32 -6.33
C SER A 224 -9.96 -6.81 -7.58
N SER A 225 -8.92 -7.51 -8.05
CA SER A 225 -8.18 -7.15 -9.26
C SER A 225 -9.00 -7.32 -10.52
N LEU A 226 -9.84 -8.35 -10.63
CA LEU A 226 -10.74 -8.50 -11.77
C LEU A 226 -11.74 -7.35 -11.88
N ARG A 227 -12.22 -6.81 -10.76
CA ARG A 227 -13.07 -5.62 -10.74
C ARG A 227 -12.30 -4.34 -11.08
N LEU A 228 -11.05 -4.19 -10.61
CA LEU A 228 -10.18 -3.07 -10.98
C LEU A 228 -9.85 -3.10 -12.47
N GLN A 229 -9.65 -4.28 -13.06
CA GLN A 229 -9.40 -4.47 -14.48
C GLN A 229 -10.52 -3.88 -15.37
N GLN A 230 -11.76 -3.86 -14.88
CA GLN A 230 -12.89 -3.25 -15.61
C GLN A 230 -12.76 -1.72 -15.76
N LEU A 231 -11.83 -1.10 -15.01
CA LEU A 231 -11.55 0.34 -15.03
C LEU A 231 -10.29 0.68 -15.85
N PHE A 232 -9.67 -0.31 -16.51
CA PHE A 232 -8.39 -0.16 -17.18
C PHE A 232 -8.48 0.68 -18.45
N LYS A 233 -7.43 1.48 -18.64
CA LYS A 233 -7.09 2.13 -19.93
C LYS A 233 -6.35 1.13 -20.81
N PRO A 234 -6.21 1.41 -22.12
CA PRO A 234 -5.52 0.51 -23.05
C PRO A 234 -4.07 0.15 -22.68
N ALA A 235 -3.38 1.01 -21.93
CA ALA A 235 -1.99 0.79 -21.50
C ALA A 235 -1.90 0.02 -20.15
N ASP A 236 -3.02 -0.26 -19.48
CA ASP A 236 -3.03 -0.92 -18.19
C ASP A 236 -3.00 -2.44 -18.35
N THR A 237 -2.37 -3.14 -17.39
CA THR A 237 -2.16 -4.59 -17.46
C THR A 237 -2.45 -5.26 -16.12
N LEU A 238 -3.14 -6.39 -16.15
CA LEU A 238 -3.24 -7.33 -15.03
C LEU A 238 -2.39 -8.57 -15.33
N VAL A 239 -1.41 -8.83 -14.49
CA VAL A 239 -0.60 -10.04 -14.50
C VAL A 239 -1.10 -10.96 -13.38
N THR A 240 -1.75 -12.06 -13.76
CA THR A 240 -2.20 -13.09 -12.82
C THR A 240 -1.04 -14.02 -12.51
N LEU A 241 -0.68 -14.12 -11.24
CA LEU A 241 0.34 -15.05 -10.77
C LEU A 241 -0.33 -16.36 -10.36
N HIS A 242 -0.20 -17.38 -11.20
CA HIS A 242 -0.92 -18.66 -10.99
C HIS A 242 -0.39 -19.43 -9.79
N GLY A 243 -1.31 -19.87 -8.93
CA GLY A 243 -0.99 -20.61 -7.70
C GLY A 243 -0.40 -19.77 -6.59
N GLN A 244 -0.17 -18.45 -6.81
CA GLN A 244 0.42 -17.53 -5.85
C GLN A 244 -0.62 -17.11 -4.79
N GLY A 245 -0.22 -17.17 -3.50
CA GLY A 245 -0.95 -16.59 -2.37
C GLY A 245 -0.64 -15.11 -2.17
N HIS A 246 -1.05 -14.56 -1.01
CA HIS A 246 -0.84 -13.14 -0.69
C HIS A 246 0.62 -12.77 -0.52
N ASN A 247 1.40 -13.58 0.18
CA ASN A 247 2.79 -13.31 0.50
C ASN A 247 3.75 -13.94 -0.53
N GLY A 248 4.99 -13.45 -0.60
CA GLY A 248 6.03 -14.03 -1.45
C GLY A 248 5.90 -13.71 -2.94
N ILE A 249 5.14 -12.68 -3.33
CA ILE A 249 5.06 -12.23 -4.73
C ILE A 249 6.47 -11.88 -5.25
N SER A 250 7.31 -11.31 -4.42
CA SER A 250 8.71 -10.96 -4.77
C SER A 250 9.59 -12.17 -5.09
N ASP A 251 9.25 -13.35 -4.58
CA ASP A 251 10.01 -14.58 -4.81
C ASP A 251 9.47 -15.38 -6.02
N ASN A 252 8.37 -14.92 -6.60
CA ASN A 252 7.72 -15.57 -7.73
C ASN A 252 8.48 -15.29 -9.04
N GLN A 253 8.93 -16.35 -9.74
CA GLN A 253 9.72 -16.22 -10.97
C GLN A 253 8.95 -15.54 -12.11
N GLU A 254 7.64 -15.77 -12.23
CA GLU A 254 6.80 -15.12 -13.24
C GLU A 254 6.68 -13.63 -12.97
N TYR A 255 6.56 -13.23 -11.68
CA TYR A 255 6.59 -11.83 -11.27
C TYR A 255 7.91 -11.17 -11.67
N VAL A 256 9.05 -11.74 -11.28
CA VAL A 256 10.39 -11.17 -11.56
C VAL A 256 10.60 -11.00 -13.06
N THR A 257 10.26 -12.03 -13.85
CA THR A 257 10.41 -12.00 -15.31
C THR A 257 9.50 -10.93 -15.95
N SER A 258 8.26 -10.82 -15.51
CA SER A 258 7.32 -9.83 -16.02
C SER A 258 7.71 -8.42 -15.62
N LEU A 259 8.15 -8.23 -14.37
CA LEU A 259 8.65 -6.95 -13.87
C LEU A 259 9.85 -6.46 -14.68
N GLN A 260 10.82 -7.35 -14.98
CA GLN A 260 11.98 -7.00 -15.82
C GLN A 260 11.54 -6.48 -17.19
N LYS A 261 10.62 -7.16 -17.87
CA LYS A 261 10.09 -6.73 -19.17
C LYS A 261 9.43 -5.35 -19.09
N ILE A 262 8.61 -5.12 -18.06
CA ILE A 262 7.89 -3.86 -17.84
C ILE A 262 8.86 -2.70 -17.59
N LEU A 263 9.88 -2.92 -16.75
CA LEU A 263 10.85 -1.89 -16.39
C LEU A 263 11.85 -1.59 -17.51
N GLN A 264 12.08 -2.52 -18.44
CA GLN A 264 12.94 -2.34 -19.60
C GLN A 264 12.23 -1.67 -20.79
N ALA A 265 10.90 -1.69 -20.82
CA ALA A 265 10.14 -1.07 -21.90
C ALA A 265 10.46 0.44 -21.98
N PRO A 266 10.69 0.98 -23.21
CA PRO A 266 10.87 2.41 -23.38
C PRO A 266 9.64 3.18 -22.89
N VAL A 267 9.86 4.40 -22.40
CA VAL A 267 8.76 5.33 -22.11
C VAL A 267 8.07 5.66 -23.41
N GLN A 268 6.81 5.28 -23.55
CA GLN A 268 5.97 5.69 -24.69
C GLN A 268 5.51 7.12 -24.53
#